data_8be4c4b4aaffdfed292bbfbc5cce2567
#
_entry.id   8be4c4b4aaffdfed292bbfbc5cce2567
#
_cell.length_a   1.000
_cell.length_b   1.000
_cell.length_c   1.000
_cell.angle_alpha   90.00
_cell.angle_beta   90.00
_cell.angle_gamma   90.00
#
_symmetry.space_group_name_H-M   'P 1'
#
loop_
_entity.id
_entity.type
_entity.pdbx_description
1 polymer ?
#
loop_
_entity_poly.entity_id
_entity_poly.type
_entity_poly.pdbx_seq_one_letter_code
_entity_poly.pdbx_strand_id
1 'polypeptide(L)'
;MAFFTIHPREMEKIILNKHALVLDVRERESYREGHFRGAYCCPYEEIDGWMRHFNRNRTLLVYCEYGSTSLLAARQLSKCGYEVYTVVGGMQAIRRYNGYD
;
A
#
# COMPACT_ATOMS: atom_id res chain seq x y z
N MET A 1 -17.72 -4.58 1.76
CA MET A 1 -16.63 -3.78 1.21
C MET A 1 -15.51 -4.70 0.79
N ALA A 2 -14.97 -4.46 -0.37
CA ALA A 2 -13.95 -5.33 -0.94
C ALA A 2 -12.69 -4.54 -1.25
N PHE A 3 -11.58 -5.22 -1.24
CA PHE A 3 -10.33 -4.70 -1.74
C PHE A 3 -9.75 -5.73 -2.70
N PHE A 4 -8.72 -5.33 -3.45
CA PHE A 4 -8.15 -6.17 -4.49
C PHE A 4 -6.69 -6.47 -4.18
N THR A 5 -6.26 -7.70 -4.50
CA THR A 5 -4.86 -8.07 -4.36
C THR A 5 -4.22 -8.04 -5.74
N ILE A 6 -2.99 -7.53 -5.82
CA ILE A 6 -2.29 -7.44 -7.10
C ILE A 6 -0.86 -7.94 -6.96
N HIS A 7 -0.30 -8.34 -8.10
CA HIS A 7 1.11 -8.70 -8.20
C HIS A 7 1.93 -7.41 -8.34
N PRO A 8 3.18 -7.38 -7.85
CA PRO A 8 4.03 -6.19 -8.02
C PRO A 8 4.09 -5.66 -9.44
N ARG A 9 4.03 -6.53 -10.46
CA ARG A 9 4.09 -6.10 -11.86
C ARG A 9 2.90 -5.23 -12.25
N GLU A 10 1.82 -5.25 -11.47
CA GLU A 10 0.62 -4.47 -11.79
C GLU A 10 0.61 -3.09 -11.13
N MET A 11 1.60 -2.82 -10.28
CA MET A 11 1.60 -1.58 -9.50
C MET A 11 1.62 -0.33 -10.38
N GLU A 12 2.54 -0.26 -11.33
CA GLU A 12 2.64 0.94 -12.15
C GLU A 12 1.39 1.18 -12.96
N LYS A 13 0.79 0.12 -13.46
CA LYS A 13 -0.44 0.23 -14.22
C LYS A 13 -1.57 0.82 -13.36
N ILE A 14 -1.71 0.34 -12.14
CA ILE A 14 -2.73 0.84 -11.22
C ILE A 14 -2.43 2.30 -10.85
N ILE A 15 -1.17 2.60 -10.56
CA ILE A 15 -0.78 3.97 -10.20
C ILE A 15 -1.13 4.93 -11.33
N LEU A 16 -0.77 4.59 -12.55
CA LEU A 16 -0.99 5.47 -13.70
C LEU A 16 -2.47 5.58 -14.06
N ASN A 17 -3.16 4.45 -14.11
CA ASN A 17 -4.55 4.46 -14.60
C ASN A 17 -5.54 5.00 -13.58
N LYS A 18 -5.25 4.85 -12.29
CA LYS A 18 -6.17 5.23 -11.24
C LYS A 18 -5.66 6.37 -10.38
N HIS A 19 -4.50 6.91 -10.71
CA HIS A 19 -3.87 7.95 -9.91
C HIS A 19 -3.76 7.53 -8.46
N ALA A 20 -3.36 6.27 -8.24
CA ALA A 20 -3.35 5.70 -6.90
C ALA A 20 -2.28 6.34 -6.04
N LEU A 21 -2.61 6.54 -4.77
CA LEU A 21 -1.63 6.92 -3.75
C LEU A 21 -1.04 5.63 -3.19
N VAL A 22 0.28 5.57 -3.11
CA VAL A 22 0.96 4.39 -2.59
C VAL A 22 1.27 4.62 -1.13
N LEU A 23 0.81 3.70 -0.28
CA LEU A 23 0.99 3.80 1.16
C LEU A 23 1.83 2.64 1.66
N ASP A 24 2.97 2.98 2.28
CA ASP A 24 3.84 2.01 2.93
C ASP A 24 3.38 1.89 4.37
N VAL A 25 2.82 0.74 4.73
CA VAL A 25 2.27 0.57 6.08
C VAL A 25 3.22 -0.15 7.03
N ARG A 26 4.51 -0.23 6.63
CA ARG A 26 5.56 -0.76 7.51
C ARG A 26 5.90 0.29 8.57
N GLU A 27 6.77 -0.12 9.50
CA GLU A 27 7.30 0.80 10.51
C GLU A 27 8.14 1.88 9.84
N ARG A 28 8.22 3.03 10.50
CA ARG A 28 8.97 4.18 9.97
C ARG A 28 10.42 3.84 9.66
N GLU A 29 11.02 3.01 10.49
CA GLU A 29 12.41 2.63 10.31
C GLU A 29 12.61 1.89 8.98
N SER A 30 11.73 0.94 8.70
CA SER A 30 11.78 0.21 7.43
C SER A 30 11.58 1.13 6.24
N TYR A 31 10.65 2.07 6.38
CA TYR A 31 10.37 3.04 5.32
C TYR A 31 11.63 3.88 5.03
N ARG A 32 12.32 4.33 6.07
CA ARG A 32 13.51 5.16 5.90
C ARG A 32 14.65 4.41 5.23
N GLU A 33 14.74 3.12 5.46
CA GLU A 33 15.81 2.31 4.86
C GLU A 33 15.61 2.10 3.37
N GLY A 34 14.39 2.26 2.90
CA GLY A 34 14.07 2.13 1.49
C GLY A 34 12.59 1.86 1.30
N HIS A 35 11.99 2.51 0.34
CA HIS A 35 10.56 2.35 0.08
C HIS A 35 10.28 2.53 -1.41
N PHE A 36 9.12 2.12 -1.83
CA PHE A 36 8.69 2.29 -3.21
C PHE A 36 8.64 3.78 -3.54
N ARG A 37 9.12 4.14 -4.72
CA ARG A 37 9.21 5.53 -5.15
C ARG A 37 7.86 6.23 -5.01
N GLY A 38 7.84 7.33 -4.26
CA GLY A 38 6.63 8.12 -4.07
C GLY A 38 5.68 7.62 -2.99
N ALA A 39 6.02 6.53 -2.30
CA ALA A 39 5.14 6.00 -1.26
C ALA A 39 5.13 6.92 -0.04
N TYR A 40 3.95 7.06 0.57
CA TYR A 40 3.79 7.77 1.83
C TYR A 40 4.04 6.82 2.99
N CYS A 41 4.64 7.32 4.05
CA CYS A 41 4.86 6.54 5.26
C CYS A 41 3.60 6.57 6.11
N CYS A 42 2.90 5.42 6.19
CA CYS A 42 1.63 5.31 6.89
C CYS A 42 1.64 4.05 7.75
N PRO A 43 2.36 4.07 8.89
CA PRO A 43 2.52 2.86 9.71
C PRO A 43 1.19 2.29 10.13
N TYR A 44 1.04 0.98 10.02
CA TYR A 44 -0.22 0.32 10.34
C TYR A 44 -0.64 0.57 11.79
N GLU A 45 0.32 0.63 12.71
CA GLU A 45 -0.01 0.85 14.12
C GLU A 45 -0.70 2.18 14.36
N GLU A 46 -0.55 3.13 13.43
CA GLU A 46 -1.15 4.46 13.56
C GLU A 46 -2.33 4.64 12.63
N ILE A 47 -2.89 3.54 12.13
CA ILE A 47 -3.91 3.62 11.09
C ILE A 47 -5.12 4.45 11.51
N ASP A 48 -5.49 4.40 12.78
CA ASP A 48 -6.62 5.20 13.27
C ASP A 48 -6.36 6.69 13.10
N GLY A 49 -5.11 7.10 13.11
CA GLY A 49 -4.74 8.50 12.98
C GLY A 49 -4.70 9.00 11.55
N TRP A 50 -4.46 8.12 10.57
CA TRP A 50 -4.31 8.58 9.21
C TRP A 50 -5.35 8.02 8.23
N MET A 51 -6.13 7.03 8.61
CA MET A 51 -6.95 6.32 7.63
C MET A 51 -8.08 7.17 7.04
N ARG A 52 -8.40 8.31 7.64
CA ARG A 52 -9.43 9.21 7.10
C ARG A 52 -8.85 10.47 6.48
N HIS A 53 -7.53 10.56 6.36
CA HIS A 53 -6.88 11.76 5.84
C HIS A 53 -7.03 11.94 4.34
N PHE A 54 -7.17 10.84 3.61
CA PHE A 54 -7.18 10.92 2.16
C PHE A 54 -8.59 11.17 1.64
N ASN A 55 -8.66 11.82 0.48
CA ASN A 55 -9.94 12.02 -0.19
C ASN A 55 -10.52 10.66 -0.58
N ARG A 56 -11.80 10.45 -0.31
CA ARG A 56 -12.46 9.17 -0.60
C ARG A 56 -12.48 8.82 -2.08
N ASN A 57 -12.30 9.81 -2.94
CA ASN A 57 -12.25 9.56 -4.37
C ASN A 57 -10.90 9.02 -4.83
N ARG A 58 -9.89 9.02 -3.96
CA ARG A 58 -8.57 8.53 -4.33
C ARG A 58 -8.51 7.01 -4.16
N THR A 59 -7.83 6.38 -5.10
CA THR A 59 -7.50 4.96 -4.99
C THR A 59 -6.24 4.82 -4.15
N LEU A 60 -6.23 3.85 -3.25
CA LEU A 60 -5.09 3.60 -2.38
C LEU A 60 -4.44 2.27 -2.74
N LEU A 61 -3.12 2.27 -2.82
CA LEU A 61 -2.35 1.06 -3.09
C LEU A 61 -1.43 0.87 -1.90
N VAL A 62 -1.68 -0.17 -1.11
CA VAL A 62 -0.96 -0.37 0.15
C VAL A 62 -0.02 -1.57 0.05
N TYR A 63 1.11 -1.48 0.75
CA TYR A 63 2.01 -2.61 0.86
C TYR A 63 2.70 -2.59 2.21
N CYS A 64 3.13 -3.76 2.66
CA CYS A 64 3.95 -3.91 3.85
C CYS A 64 5.18 -4.73 3.49
N GLU A 65 5.83 -5.36 4.46
CA GLU A 65 7.07 -6.10 4.16
C GLU A 65 6.79 -7.39 3.40
N TYR A 66 5.84 -8.21 3.88
CA TYR A 66 5.56 -9.53 3.29
C TYR A 66 4.13 -9.69 2.79
N GLY A 67 3.24 -8.76 3.05
CA GLY A 67 1.89 -8.77 2.53
C GLY A 67 0.77 -8.96 3.55
N SER A 68 1.05 -9.49 4.74
CA SER A 68 -0.02 -9.78 5.71
C SER A 68 -0.57 -8.53 6.39
N THR A 69 0.31 -7.62 6.80
CA THR A 69 -0.13 -6.39 7.47
C THR A 69 -0.93 -5.52 6.53
N SER A 70 -0.50 -5.44 5.26
CA SER A 70 -1.22 -4.60 4.30
C SER A 70 -2.59 -5.17 3.97
N LEU A 71 -2.79 -6.48 4.10
CA LEU A 71 -4.14 -7.04 3.96
C LEU A 71 -5.08 -6.51 5.05
N LEU A 72 -4.57 -6.43 6.28
CA LEU A 72 -5.37 -5.87 7.37
C LEU A 72 -5.67 -4.39 7.14
N ALA A 73 -4.67 -3.65 6.69
CA ALA A 73 -4.87 -2.23 6.38
C ALA A 73 -5.88 -2.06 5.26
N ALA A 74 -5.77 -2.88 4.20
CA ALA A 74 -6.68 -2.78 3.07
C ALA A 74 -8.12 -3.02 3.49
N ARG A 75 -8.33 -4.00 4.38
CA ARG A 75 -9.67 -4.28 4.87
C ARG A 75 -10.26 -3.06 5.59
N GLN A 76 -9.49 -2.46 6.49
CA GLN A 76 -9.98 -1.31 7.24
C GLN A 76 -10.24 -0.11 6.33
N LEU A 77 -9.33 0.12 5.38
CA LEU A 77 -9.48 1.25 4.46
C LEU A 77 -10.68 1.05 3.54
N SER A 78 -10.93 -0.16 3.08
CA SER A 78 -12.09 -0.41 2.24
C SER A 78 -13.38 -0.19 3.01
N LYS A 79 -13.40 -0.53 4.30
CA LYS A 79 -14.57 -0.25 5.14
C LYS A 79 -14.80 1.25 5.30
N CYS A 80 -13.74 2.06 5.17
CA CYS A 80 -13.86 3.51 5.21
C CYS A 80 -14.35 4.10 3.89
N GLY A 81 -14.52 3.27 2.86
CA GLY A 81 -15.08 3.72 1.59
C GLY A 81 -14.06 3.96 0.50
N TYR A 82 -12.79 3.65 0.73
CA TYR A 82 -11.77 3.80 -0.32
C TYR A 82 -11.76 2.61 -1.27
N GLU A 83 -11.36 2.85 -2.51
CA GLU A 83 -10.98 1.77 -3.41
C GLU A 83 -9.54 1.41 -3.08
N VAL A 84 -9.28 0.16 -2.70
CA VAL A 84 -7.98 -0.24 -2.16
C VAL A 84 -7.43 -1.44 -2.89
N TYR A 85 -6.15 -1.36 -3.21
CA TYR A 85 -5.36 -2.48 -3.75
C TYR A 85 -4.23 -2.78 -2.78
N THR A 86 -3.92 -4.05 -2.59
CA THR A 86 -2.79 -4.44 -1.74
C THR A 86 -1.87 -5.38 -2.51
N VAL A 87 -0.56 -5.20 -2.31
CA VAL A 87 0.44 -5.91 -3.10
C VAL A 87 0.79 -7.25 -2.45
N VAL A 88 0.57 -8.34 -3.20
CA VAL A 88 0.89 -9.69 -2.72
C VAL A 88 2.40 -9.79 -2.53
N GLY A 89 2.81 -10.29 -1.36
CA GLY A 89 4.23 -10.48 -1.04
C GLY A 89 4.96 -9.24 -0.60
N GLY A 90 4.30 -8.07 -0.64
CA GLY A 90 4.84 -6.83 -0.09
C GLY A 90 6.15 -6.38 -0.71
N MET A 91 6.91 -5.63 0.07
CA MET A 91 8.18 -5.07 -0.40
C MET A 91 9.17 -6.14 -0.84
N GLN A 92 9.14 -7.32 -0.19
CA GLN A 92 10.01 -8.40 -0.60
C GLN A 92 9.74 -8.82 -2.05
N ALA A 93 8.47 -8.94 -2.41
CA ALA A 93 8.10 -9.29 -3.78
C ALA A 93 8.38 -8.15 -4.75
N ILE A 94 8.15 -6.91 -4.31
CA ILE A 94 8.43 -5.74 -5.13
C ILE A 94 9.91 -5.68 -5.49
N ARG A 95 10.78 -5.88 -4.51
CA ARG A 95 12.23 -5.87 -4.73
C ARG A 95 12.63 -6.96 -5.71
N ARG A 96 12.09 -8.16 -5.51
CA ARG A 96 12.43 -9.29 -6.35
C ARG A 96 12.02 -9.05 -7.80
N TYR A 97 10.82 -8.52 -7.99
CA TYR A 97 10.30 -8.27 -9.32
C TYR A 97 11.07 -7.15 -10.02
N ASN A 98 11.40 -6.10 -9.29
CA ASN A 98 12.06 -4.91 -9.85
C ASN A 98 13.58 -5.00 -9.81
N GLY A 99 14.14 -6.04 -9.20
CA GLY A 99 15.59 -6.18 -9.11
C GLY A 99 16.22 -5.22 -8.12
N TYR A 100 15.51 -4.82 -7.10
CA TYR A 100 16.04 -3.83 -6.13
C TYR A 100 16.96 -4.56 -5.19
N ASP A 101 17.18 -5.41 -4.78
CA ASP A 101 18.05 -5.97 -3.76
C ASP A 101 19.00 -4.96 -3.20
#